data_d3dae0396269354e95e274aca19fe4e1
#
_entry.id   d3dae0396269354e95e274aca19fe4e1
#
_cell.length_a   1.000
_cell.length_b   1.000
_cell.length_c   1.000
_cell.angle_alpha   90.00
_cell.angle_beta   90.00
_cell.angle_gamma   90.00
#
_symmetry.space_group_name_H-M   'P 1'
#
loop_
_entity.id
_entity.type
_entity.pdbx_description
1 polymer ?
#
loop_
_entity_poly.entity_id
_entity_poly.type
_entity_poly.pdbx_seq_one_letter_code
_entity_poly.pdbx_strand_id
1 'polypeptide(L)'
;MPDNYEHYISKNIQAFYRRRLFSPMIYLVLLAVLWIVFPLGAMLRPAQLSDNTKIADAYKDHHRYVRMTFTDLKFSGYTCETYGQTRGYYYYTTQKNNCSIILLTPHTCEEGLPTIDRLTVTGRIVVAQDVEPPQRVREQDGGEMGC
;
A
#
# COMPACT_ATOMS: atom_id res chain seq x y z
N MET A 1 58.67 13.91 32.90
CA MET A 1 57.37 14.51 32.56
C MET A 1 56.91 14.01 31.18
N PRO A 2 56.67 12.73 30.97
CA PRO A 2 56.07 12.24 29.69
C PRO A 2 54.56 11.97 29.80
N ASP A 3 54.00 11.83 31.00
CA ASP A 3 52.63 11.32 31.19
C ASP A 3 51.49 12.21 30.65
N ASN A 4 51.77 13.48 30.41
CA ASN A 4 50.73 14.43 29.99
C ASN A 4 50.40 14.37 28.48
N TYR A 5 51.31 13.88 27.67
CA TYR A 5 51.11 13.77 26.21
C TYR A 5 50.27 12.54 25.82
N GLU A 6 50.48 11.43 26.48
CA GLU A 6 49.73 10.20 26.22
C GLU A 6 48.22 10.40 26.60
N HIS A 7 47.97 11.11 27.68
CA HIS A 7 46.59 11.40 28.09
C HIS A 7 45.86 12.36 27.14
N TYR A 8 46.58 13.29 26.52
CA TYR A 8 46.04 14.25 25.56
C TYR A 8 45.73 13.59 24.20
N ILE A 9 46.58 12.70 23.72
CA ILE A 9 46.42 11.94 22.51
C ILE A 9 45.23 10.99 22.63
N SER A 10 45.12 10.28 23.76
CA SER A 10 44.03 9.35 24.02
C SER A 10 42.67 10.04 24.08
N LYS A 11 42.56 11.21 24.69
CA LYS A 11 41.33 12.03 24.70
C LYS A 11 40.92 12.52 23.32
N ASN A 12 41.87 12.97 22.52
CA ASN A 12 41.58 13.42 21.14
C ASN A 12 41.13 12.28 20.23
N ILE A 13 41.74 11.11 20.37
CA ILE A 13 41.34 9.92 19.63
C ILE A 13 39.92 9.49 20.02
N GLN A 14 39.59 9.43 21.31
CA GLN A 14 38.25 9.11 21.78
C GLN A 14 37.20 10.12 21.30
N ALA A 15 37.51 11.43 21.33
CA ALA A 15 36.62 12.46 20.83
C ALA A 15 36.36 12.34 19.31
N PHE A 16 37.40 11.98 18.56
CA PHE A 16 37.33 11.77 17.12
C PHE A 16 36.47 10.53 16.76
N TYR A 17 36.67 9.41 17.45
CA TYR A 17 35.84 8.23 17.28
C TYR A 17 34.39 8.47 17.69
N ARG A 18 34.15 9.19 18.77
CA ARG A 18 32.82 9.52 19.25
C ARG A 18 32.06 10.38 18.24
N ARG A 19 32.69 11.37 17.62
CA ARG A 19 32.06 12.18 16.56
C ARG A 19 31.77 11.38 15.31
N ARG A 20 32.63 10.43 14.94
CA ARG A 20 32.47 9.60 13.75
C ARG A 20 31.38 8.53 13.93
N LEU A 21 31.15 8.06 15.15
CA LEU A 21 30.08 7.13 15.49
C LEU A 21 28.70 7.79 15.59
N PHE A 22 28.63 9.09 15.85
CA PHE A 22 27.36 9.81 15.94
C PHE A 22 26.60 9.81 14.61
N SER A 23 27.28 9.96 13.51
CA SER A 23 26.65 9.99 12.17
C SER A 23 25.92 8.67 11.83
N PRO A 24 26.54 7.48 11.92
CA PRO A 24 25.83 6.24 11.64
C PRO A 24 24.74 5.93 12.67
N MET A 25 24.89 6.33 13.93
CA MET A 25 23.84 6.18 14.94
C MET A 25 22.57 6.96 14.60
N ILE A 26 22.71 8.19 14.09
CA ILE A 26 21.57 9.00 13.66
C ILE A 26 20.83 8.29 12.49
N TYR A 27 21.56 7.73 11.53
CA TYR A 27 20.95 6.98 10.43
C TYR A 27 20.23 5.72 10.92
N LEU A 28 20.78 4.99 11.88
CA LEU A 28 20.12 3.82 12.48
C LEU A 28 18.83 4.22 13.21
N VAL A 29 18.83 5.30 13.96
CA VAL A 29 17.63 5.80 14.63
C VAL A 29 16.58 6.25 13.61
N LEU A 30 16.98 6.99 12.58
CA LEU A 30 16.09 7.40 11.50
C LEU A 30 15.46 6.17 10.78
N LEU A 31 16.27 5.17 10.52
CA LEU A 31 15.82 3.93 9.86
C LEU A 31 14.87 3.14 10.75
N ALA A 32 15.11 3.08 12.05
CA ALA A 32 14.21 2.48 13.03
C ALA A 32 12.87 3.23 13.13
N VAL A 33 12.90 4.57 13.15
CA VAL A 33 11.69 5.40 13.15
C VAL A 33 10.92 5.18 11.85
N LEU A 34 11.59 5.16 10.71
CA LEU A 34 10.98 4.91 9.42
C LEU A 34 10.31 3.53 9.36
N TRP A 35 10.94 2.52 9.94
CA TRP A 35 10.39 1.17 10.05
C TRP A 35 9.12 1.10 10.92
N ILE A 36 9.07 1.89 11.99
CA ILE A 36 7.91 1.95 12.89
C ILE A 36 6.76 2.73 12.25
N VAL A 37 7.07 3.88 11.61
CA VAL A 37 6.07 4.75 10.98
C VAL A 37 5.46 4.12 9.73
N PHE A 38 6.29 3.47 8.91
CA PHE A 38 5.82 2.78 7.72
C PHE A 38 5.67 1.28 8.00
N PRO A 39 4.48 0.70 7.83
CA PRO A 39 4.26 -0.73 8.05
C PRO A 39 4.86 -1.56 6.90
N LEU A 40 6.16 -1.41 6.67
CA LEU A 40 6.90 -2.07 5.59
C LEU A 40 6.78 -3.60 5.67
N GLY A 41 6.76 -4.13 6.90
CA GLY A 41 6.58 -5.57 7.11
C GLY A 41 5.25 -6.10 6.59
N ALA A 42 4.17 -5.36 6.80
CA ALA A 42 2.84 -5.73 6.31
C ALA A 42 2.72 -5.57 4.78
N MET A 43 3.43 -4.59 4.20
CA MET A 43 3.47 -4.38 2.77
C MET A 43 4.27 -5.47 2.04
N LEU A 44 5.37 -5.93 2.64
CA LEU A 44 6.22 -6.97 2.07
C LEU A 44 5.63 -8.39 2.22
N ARG A 45 4.79 -8.59 3.25
CA ARG A 45 4.12 -9.87 3.51
C ARG A 45 2.61 -9.64 3.63
N PRO A 46 1.91 -9.44 2.51
CA PRO A 46 0.46 -9.27 2.53
C PRO A 46 -0.21 -10.55 3.03
N ALA A 47 -1.24 -10.40 3.85
CA ALA A 47 -2.03 -11.53 4.31
C ALA A 47 -2.74 -12.18 3.11
N GLN A 48 -2.58 -13.49 2.96
CA GLN A 48 -3.31 -14.24 1.94
C GLN A 48 -4.74 -14.48 2.44
N LEU A 49 -5.70 -13.85 1.79
CA LEU A 49 -7.10 -14.12 2.06
C LEU A 49 -7.59 -15.28 1.20
N SER A 50 -8.23 -16.24 1.87
CA SER A 50 -8.97 -17.31 1.17
C SER A 50 -10.22 -16.71 0.53
N ASP A 51 -10.67 -17.31 -0.57
CA ASP A 51 -11.89 -16.92 -1.30
C ASP A 51 -13.15 -16.88 -0.43
N ASN A 52 -13.11 -17.49 0.76
CA ASN A 52 -14.23 -17.53 1.72
C ASN A 52 -14.21 -16.41 2.76
N THR A 53 -13.11 -15.66 2.87
CA THR A 53 -12.97 -14.61 3.90
C THR A 53 -13.62 -13.32 3.43
N LYS A 54 -14.48 -12.74 4.25
CA LYS A 54 -15.07 -11.43 3.95
C LYS A 54 -13.99 -10.35 4.12
N ILE A 55 -13.90 -9.45 3.15
CA ILE A 55 -12.94 -8.33 3.19
C ILE A 55 -13.14 -7.47 4.44
N ALA A 56 -14.40 -7.31 4.88
CA ALA A 56 -14.74 -6.56 6.09
C ALA A 56 -14.14 -7.19 7.37
N ASP A 57 -14.09 -8.53 7.45
CA ASP A 57 -13.53 -9.22 8.61
C ASP A 57 -12.00 -9.08 8.62
N ALA A 58 -11.34 -9.21 7.46
CA ALA A 58 -9.92 -8.96 7.34
C ALA A 58 -9.52 -7.52 7.75
N TYR A 59 -10.37 -6.54 7.45
CA TYR A 59 -10.15 -5.16 7.88
C TYR A 59 -10.27 -5.01 9.40
N LYS A 60 -11.25 -5.68 10.04
CA LYS A 60 -11.41 -5.70 11.51
C LYS A 60 -10.20 -6.34 12.20
N ASP A 61 -9.62 -7.38 11.59
CA ASP A 61 -8.41 -8.05 12.06
C ASP A 61 -7.12 -7.27 11.79
N HIS A 62 -7.25 -5.98 11.40
CA HIS A 62 -6.14 -5.07 11.12
C HIS A 62 -5.25 -5.45 9.92
N HIS A 63 -5.70 -6.39 9.08
CA HIS A 63 -5.02 -6.73 7.84
C HIS A 63 -5.32 -5.68 6.76
N ARG A 64 -4.47 -4.67 6.67
CA ARG A 64 -4.64 -3.60 5.69
C ARG A 64 -4.09 -3.94 4.30
N TYR A 65 -3.08 -4.79 4.23
CA TYR A 65 -2.49 -5.27 2.98
C TYR A 65 -2.82 -6.74 2.80
N VAL A 66 -3.53 -7.05 1.73
CA VAL A 66 -4.04 -8.39 1.46
C VAL A 66 -3.75 -8.82 0.04
N ARG A 67 -3.58 -10.11 -0.13
CA ARG A 67 -3.53 -10.76 -1.44
C ARG A 67 -4.76 -11.62 -1.58
N MET A 68 -5.55 -11.36 -2.61
CA MET A 68 -6.82 -12.04 -2.85
C MET A 68 -7.02 -12.33 -4.34
N THR A 69 -7.72 -13.41 -4.63
CA THR A 69 -8.14 -13.76 -5.98
C THR A 69 -9.61 -13.40 -6.16
N PHE A 70 -9.89 -12.63 -7.18
CA PHE A 70 -11.24 -12.25 -7.58
C PHE A 70 -11.64 -12.99 -8.85
N THR A 71 -12.91 -13.31 -8.95
CA THR A 71 -13.52 -13.90 -10.16
C THR A 71 -14.68 -13.02 -10.61
N ASP A 72 -14.97 -13.05 -11.91
CA ASP A 72 -16.07 -12.29 -12.52
C ASP A 72 -16.02 -10.79 -12.21
N LEU A 73 -14.86 -10.18 -12.40
CA LEU A 73 -14.71 -8.74 -12.28
C LEU A 73 -15.36 -8.06 -13.47
N LYS A 74 -16.29 -7.16 -13.22
CA LYS A 74 -16.97 -6.37 -14.25
C LYS A 74 -16.55 -4.92 -14.12
N PHE A 75 -16.28 -4.30 -15.25
CA PHE A 75 -15.95 -2.87 -15.28
C PHE A 75 -17.18 -2.05 -14.93
N SER A 76 -17.01 -1.11 -13.99
CA SER A 76 -18.12 -0.27 -13.52
C SER A 76 -18.40 0.93 -14.42
N GLY A 77 -17.58 1.19 -15.44
CA GLY A 77 -17.65 2.41 -16.25
C GLY A 77 -16.99 3.63 -15.63
N TYR A 78 -16.44 3.50 -14.43
CA TYR A 78 -15.79 4.62 -13.75
C TYR A 78 -14.28 4.46 -13.76
N THR A 79 -13.59 5.59 -13.98
CA THR A 79 -12.14 5.69 -13.89
C THR A 79 -11.75 6.62 -12.74
N CYS A 80 -10.60 6.37 -12.15
CA CYS A 80 -9.99 7.26 -11.18
C CYS A 80 -8.96 8.13 -11.88
N GLU A 81 -9.21 9.43 -11.93
CA GLU A 81 -8.27 10.40 -12.51
C GLU A 81 -7.70 11.30 -11.43
N THR A 82 -6.41 11.57 -11.53
CA THR A 82 -5.73 12.52 -10.67
C THR A 82 -4.86 13.42 -11.55
N TYR A 83 -5.08 14.73 -11.49
CA TYR A 83 -4.37 15.72 -12.32
C TYR A 83 -4.46 15.43 -13.83
N GLY A 84 -5.63 14.98 -14.31
CA GLY A 84 -5.87 14.69 -15.73
C GLY A 84 -5.19 13.40 -16.24
N GLN A 85 -4.68 12.58 -15.35
CA GLN A 85 -4.11 11.27 -15.68
C GLN A 85 -4.95 10.15 -15.07
N THR A 86 -5.26 9.14 -15.85
CA THR A 86 -5.97 7.94 -15.37
C THR A 86 -5.08 7.18 -14.42
N ARG A 87 -5.49 7.06 -13.17
CA ARG A 87 -4.80 6.32 -12.11
C ARG A 87 -5.30 4.91 -11.95
N GLY A 88 -6.51 4.63 -12.41
CA GLY A 88 -7.07 3.29 -12.33
C GLY A 88 -8.51 3.21 -12.81
N TYR A 89 -8.97 1.98 -12.87
CA TYR A 89 -10.31 1.59 -13.32
C TYR A 89 -11.05 0.91 -12.17
N TYR A 90 -12.31 1.29 -11.94
CA TYR A 90 -13.14 0.67 -10.93
C TYR A 90 -13.82 -0.57 -11.49
N TYR A 91 -13.59 -1.69 -10.84
CA TYR A 91 -14.24 -2.96 -11.11
C TYR A 91 -15.08 -3.36 -9.90
N TYR A 92 -16.16 -4.08 -10.16
CA TYR A 92 -16.96 -4.68 -9.11
C TYR A 92 -17.08 -6.18 -9.33
N THR A 93 -17.27 -6.92 -8.26
CA THR A 93 -17.59 -8.34 -8.28
C THR A 93 -18.59 -8.66 -7.21
N THR A 94 -19.52 -9.56 -7.53
CA THR A 94 -20.54 -10.11 -6.63
C THR A 94 -20.14 -11.54 -6.26
N GLN A 95 -19.11 -11.69 -5.42
CA GLN A 95 -18.77 -13.01 -4.91
C GLN A 95 -19.55 -13.30 -3.63
N LYS A 96 -20.29 -14.42 -3.58
CA LYS A 96 -20.98 -14.93 -2.39
C LYS A 96 -21.86 -13.92 -1.67
N ASN A 97 -22.70 -13.19 -2.41
CA ASN A 97 -23.57 -12.14 -1.91
C ASN A 97 -22.87 -10.92 -1.28
N ASN A 98 -21.59 -10.75 -1.52
CA ASN A 98 -20.86 -9.55 -1.14
C ASN A 98 -20.46 -8.78 -2.41
N CYS A 99 -20.90 -7.55 -2.52
CA CYS A 99 -20.40 -6.65 -3.54
C CYS A 99 -19.08 -6.03 -3.07
N SER A 100 -18.05 -6.18 -3.88
CA SER A 100 -16.74 -5.60 -3.61
C SER A 100 -16.32 -4.72 -4.79
N ILE A 101 -15.92 -3.50 -4.48
CA ILE A 101 -15.39 -2.56 -5.46
C ILE A 101 -13.87 -2.57 -5.36
N ILE A 102 -13.21 -2.67 -6.51
CA ILE A 102 -11.77 -2.79 -6.61
C ILE A 102 -11.26 -1.73 -7.57
N LEU A 103 -10.25 -0.98 -7.15
CA LEU A 103 -9.54 -0.06 -8.03
C LEU A 103 -8.30 -0.78 -8.58
N LEU A 104 -8.28 -1.04 -9.87
CA LEU A 104 -7.14 -1.63 -10.57
C LEU A 104 -6.33 -0.53 -11.24
N THR A 105 -5.01 -0.59 -11.09
CA THR A 105 -4.11 0.34 -11.78
C THR A 105 -4.02 -0.01 -13.27
N PRO A 106 -3.74 0.97 -14.16
CA PRO A 106 -3.60 0.72 -15.60
C PRO A 106 -2.53 -0.32 -15.94
N HIS A 107 -1.57 -0.51 -15.05
CA HIS A 107 -0.52 -1.52 -15.21
C HIS A 107 -1.03 -2.96 -14.95
N THR A 108 -2.09 -3.10 -14.16
CA THR A 108 -2.65 -4.42 -13.81
C THR A 108 -3.75 -4.85 -14.76
N CYS A 109 -4.39 -3.88 -15.42
CA CYS A 109 -5.50 -4.11 -16.33
C CYS A 109 -5.23 -3.30 -17.60
N GLU A 110 -5.08 -3.98 -18.72
CA GLU A 110 -5.04 -3.32 -20.03
C GLU A 110 -6.40 -2.66 -20.29
N GLU A 111 -6.36 -1.35 -20.50
CA GLU A 111 -7.42 -0.41 -20.84
C GLU A 111 -8.86 -0.95 -20.75
N GLY A 112 -9.46 -0.84 -19.53
CA GLY A 112 -10.93 -0.94 -19.41
C GLY A 112 -11.59 -2.18 -19.96
N LEU A 113 -10.96 -3.37 -19.85
CA LEU A 113 -11.57 -4.63 -20.26
C LEU A 113 -12.95 -4.77 -19.59
N PRO A 114 -14.02 -5.08 -20.33
CA PRO A 114 -15.36 -5.12 -19.78
C PRO A 114 -15.53 -6.19 -18.71
N THR A 115 -14.80 -7.29 -18.82
CA THR A 115 -14.83 -8.41 -17.86
C THR A 115 -13.46 -9.04 -17.71
N ILE A 116 -13.14 -9.45 -16.47
CA ILE A 116 -11.94 -10.22 -16.15
C ILE A 116 -12.37 -11.47 -15.40
N ASP A 117 -12.16 -12.64 -15.98
CA ASP A 117 -12.62 -13.90 -15.42
C ASP A 117 -11.97 -14.25 -14.08
N ARG A 118 -10.66 -14.03 -13.96
CA ARG A 118 -9.91 -14.32 -12.76
C ARG A 118 -8.68 -13.43 -12.65
N LEU A 119 -8.53 -12.77 -11.51
CA LEU A 119 -7.39 -11.91 -11.24
C LEU A 119 -6.95 -12.05 -9.78
N THR A 120 -5.66 -12.32 -9.56
CA THR A 120 -5.06 -12.29 -8.24
C THR A 120 -4.32 -10.98 -8.05
N VAL A 121 -4.75 -10.20 -7.08
CA VAL A 121 -4.17 -8.89 -6.79
C VAL A 121 -3.68 -8.80 -5.37
N THR A 122 -2.65 -7.99 -5.17
CA THR A 122 -2.21 -7.55 -3.86
C THR A 122 -2.55 -6.07 -3.73
N GLY A 123 -3.30 -5.73 -2.72
CA GLY A 123 -3.79 -4.38 -2.55
C GLY A 123 -4.02 -3.99 -1.10
N ARG A 124 -4.35 -2.72 -0.90
CA ARG A 124 -4.72 -2.16 0.39
C ARG A 124 -6.24 -2.11 0.51
N ILE A 125 -6.77 -2.60 1.63
CA ILE A 125 -8.19 -2.42 1.98
C ILE A 125 -8.37 -1.00 2.51
N VAL A 126 -9.34 -0.27 1.94
CA VAL A 126 -9.71 1.09 2.34
C VAL A 126 -11.20 1.11 2.61
N VAL A 127 -11.62 1.85 3.62
CA VAL A 127 -13.05 2.09 3.88
C VAL A 127 -13.56 3.12 2.88
N ALA A 128 -14.74 2.91 2.32
CA ALA A 128 -15.33 3.79 1.30
C ALA A 128 -15.48 5.26 1.76
N GLN A 129 -15.53 5.50 3.06
CA GLN A 129 -15.60 6.85 3.63
C GLN A 129 -14.28 7.63 3.51
N ASP A 130 -13.15 6.93 3.38
CA ASP A 130 -11.82 7.53 3.27
C ASP A 130 -11.38 7.72 1.81
N VAL A 131 -12.23 7.34 0.86
CA VAL A 131 -11.96 7.49 -0.57
C VAL A 131 -12.67 8.75 -1.07
N GLU A 132 -11.92 9.69 -1.64
CA GLU A 132 -12.53 10.79 -2.38
C GLU A 132 -13.51 10.23 -3.42
N PRO A 133 -14.73 10.80 -3.52
CA PRO A 133 -15.70 10.30 -4.49
C PRO A 133 -15.09 10.32 -5.89
N PRO A 134 -15.27 9.24 -6.67
CA PRO A 134 -14.75 9.15 -8.02
C PRO A 134 -15.26 10.33 -8.82
N GLN A 135 -14.34 11.12 -9.37
CA GLN A 135 -14.72 12.15 -10.31
C GLN A 135 -15.36 11.46 -11.51
N ARG A 136 -16.59 11.82 -11.81
CA ARG A 136 -17.34 11.30 -12.93
C ARG A 136 -16.54 11.49 -14.21
N VAL A 137 -16.03 10.40 -14.74
CA VAL A 137 -15.50 10.40 -16.09
C VAL A 137 -16.61 9.91 -17.00
N ARG A 138 -16.89 10.76 -17.97
CA ARG A 138 -17.71 10.60 -19.17
C ARG A 138 -18.40 9.23 -19.27
N GLU A 139 -19.69 9.30 -19.04
CA GLU A 139 -20.67 8.24 -19.26
C GLU A 139 -20.49 7.64 -20.66
N GLN A 140 -19.84 6.49 -20.75
CA GLN A 140 -20.00 5.60 -21.85
C GLN A 140 -21.03 4.55 -21.43
N ASP A 141 -22.25 4.80 -21.92
CA ASP A 141 -23.42 3.92 -21.92
C ASP A 141 -23.67 3.01 -20.69
N GLY A 142 -24.64 3.43 -19.89
CA GLY A 142 -25.71 2.63 -19.31
C GLY A 142 -25.38 1.28 -18.68
N GLY A 143 -24.57 1.23 -17.64
CA GLY A 143 -24.54 0.08 -16.75
C GLY A 143 -24.99 0.50 -15.36
N GLU A 144 -26.24 0.26 -14.98
CA GLU A 144 -26.68 0.32 -13.60
C GLU A 144 -25.78 -0.58 -12.76
N MET A 145 -25.12 0.00 -11.75
CA MET A 145 -24.45 -0.81 -10.75
C MET A 145 -25.50 -1.62 -9.98
N GLY A 146 -25.68 -2.86 -10.37
CA GLY A 146 -26.56 -3.81 -9.68
C GLY A 146 -25.89 -4.38 -8.43
N CYS A 147 -25.56 -3.53 -7.46
CA CYS A 147 -25.18 -3.93 -6.11
C CYS A 147 -26.15 -3.34 -5.10
#